data_d294d159b3c69350391376424de8aa99
#
_entry.id   d294d159b3c69350391376424de8aa99
#
_cell.length_a   1.000
_cell.length_b   1.000
_cell.length_c   1.000
_cell.angle_alpha   90.00
_cell.angle_beta   90.00
_cell.angle_gamma   90.00
#
_symmetry.space_group_name_H-M   'P 1'
#
loop_
_entity.id
_entity.type
_entity.pdbx_description
1 polymer ?
#
loop_
_entity_poly.entity_id
_entity_poly.type
_entity_poly.pdbx_seq_one_letter_code
_entity_poly.pdbx_strand_id
1 'polypeptide(L)'
;MSGAGRWYTEEELQIAKSVDLTAVARRLGYTVVRVGSMYTLKEMDSIRIYNRRSWFRWSRVAEKGSNGGTQIDFLRVFGGMKVKDAVFWLLDFAGYRRLDEEGAQPLKYQVKEEAKKKLFCLPEPAAGYDAVYRYLGEERSIGREVIDFFIRQDLIYASKRYRDVVFKGNDRNGVTHFASLRGPDIKRDVAGNDKHYGFNYWNGDSTELEVFEGAIDLLSYVEMTQDYETNKLALGMLSDAPLETFLEEHPQIRSIAFCLDNDQPGREATERLMRKYYERGYEVEDAPPPSAYKDYNECLADLKRQMLQERDLTAKSAGKMKK
;
A
#
# COMPACT_ATOMS: atom_id res chain seq x y z
N MET A 1 -14.22 -40.30 -10.66
CA MET A 1 -15.25 -39.27 -10.50
C MET A 1 -15.06 -38.25 -11.59
N SER A 2 -16.05 -38.11 -12.43
CA SER A 2 -16.08 -37.46 -13.74
C SER A 2 -15.76 -35.97 -13.64
N GLY A 3 -14.74 -35.50 -14.36
CA GLY A 3 -14.48 -34.09 -14.60
C GLY A 3 -15.65 -33.48 -15.37
N ALA A 4 -16.39 -32.57 -14.72
CA ALA A 4 -17.32 -31.69 -15.40
C ALA A 4 -16.51 -30.87 -16.41
N GLY A 5 -16.72 -31.09 -17.71
CA GLY A 5 -15.96 -30.50 -18.79
C GLY A 5 -15.91 -28.94 -18.65
N ARG A 6 -14.72 -28.40 -18.63
CA ARG A 6 -14.53 -26.95 -18.75
C ARG A 6 -15.09 -26.51 -20.10
N TRP A 7 -15.96 -25.53 -20.10
CA TRP A 7 -16.59 -24.98 -21.31
C TRP A 7 -15.63 -24.18 -22.19
N TYR A 8 -14.41 -23.87 -21.67
CA TYR A 8 -13.34 -23.13 -22.33
C TYR A 8 -11.99 -23.72 -21.95
N THR A 9 -11.02 -23.60 -22.82
CA THR A 9 -9.63 -24.06 -22.60
C THR A 9 -8.87 -23.11 -21.65
N GLU A 10 -7.72 -23.55 -21.15
CA GLU A 10 -6.84 -22.70 -20.34
C GLU A 10 -6.31 -21.52 -21.17
N GLU A 11 -6.01 -21.76 -22.46
CA GLU A 11 -5.58 -20.70 -23.38
C GLU A 11 -6.67 -19.64 -23.57
N GLU A 12 -7.91 -20.05 -23.80
CA GLU A 12 -9.06 -19.14 -23.88
C GLU A 12 -9.26 -18.34 -22.60
N LEU A 13 -9.04 -18.95 -21.44
CA LEU A 13 -9.10 -18.26 -20.16
C LEU A 13 -8.00 -17.19 -20.03
N GLN A 14 -6.78 -17.49 -20.48
CA GLN A 14 -5.68 -16.51 -20.49
C GLN A 14 -5.94 -15.35 -21.46
N ILE A 15 -6.48 -15.63 -22.63
CA ILE A 15 -6.90 -14.59 -23.58
C ILE A 15 -7.96 -13.69 -22.94
N ALA A 16 -9.00 -14.25 -22.33
CA ALA A 16 -10.02 -13.49 -21.64
C ALA A 16 -9.44 -12.58 -20.52
N LYS A 17 -8.50 -13.10 -19.72
CA LYS A 17 -7.80 -12.35 -18.67
C LYS A 17 -6.78 -11.33 -19.21
N SER A 18 -6.44 -11.35 -20.49
CA SER A 18 -5.51 -10.40 -21.09
C SER A 18 -6.18 -9.15 -21.66
N VAL A 19 -7.50 -9.16 -21.79
CA VAL A 19 -8.29 -8.02 -22.32
C VAL A 19 -8.11 -6.77 -21.45
N ASP A 20 -8.02 -5.60 -22.09
CA ASP A 20 -7.93 -4.31 -21.39
C ASP A 20 -9.23 -4.02 -20.62
N LEU A 21 -9.17 -4.08 -19.29
CA LEU A 21 -10.33 -3.86 -18.44
C LEU A 21 -10.91 -2.44 -18.56
N THR A 22 -10.10 -1.45 -18.92
CA THR A 22 -10.60 -0.08 -19.15
C THR A 22 -11.46 -0.01 -20.42
N ALA A 23 -11.14 -0.82 -21.43
CA ALA A 23 -11.95 -0.94 -22.64
C ALA A 23 -13.25 -1.71 -22.35
N VAL A 24 -13.20 -2.76 -21.55
CA VAL A 24 -14.37 -3.50 -21.04
C VAL A 24 -15.31 -2.57 -20.29
N ALA A 25 -14.79 -1.78 -19.35
CA ALA A 25 -15.60 -0.83 -18.58
C ALA A 25 -16.29 0.20 -19.47
N ARG A 26 -15.58 0.78 -20.45
CA ARG A 26 -16.18 1.69 -21.44
C ARG A 26 -17.27 1.01 -22.26
N ARG A 27 -17.07 -0.23 -22.67
CA ARG A 27 -18.06 -1.01 -23.42
C ARG A 27 -19.34 -1.26 -22.63
N LEU A 28 -19.23 -1.33 -21.29
CA LEU A 28 -20.38 -1.41 -20.38
C LEU A 28 -21.01 -0.04 -20.07
N GLY A 29 -20.53 1.04 -20.66
CA GLY A 29 -21.09 2.40 -20.50
C GLY A 29 -20.47 3.24 -19.39
N TYR A 30 -19.39 2.76 -18.74
CA TYR A 30 -18.72 3.53 -17.69
C TYR A 30 -17.72 4.54 -18.25
N THR A 31 -17.65 5.70 -17.61
CA THR A 31 -16.65 6.73 -17.90
C THR A 31 -15.35 6.44 -17.14
N VAL A 32 -14.33 5.99 -17.85
CA VAL A 32 -13.02 5.65 -17.27
C VAL A 32 -12.14 6.89 -17.18
N VAL A 33 -11.71 7.23 -15.96
CA VAL A 33 -10.84 8.37 -15.65
C VAL A 33 -9.49 7.86 -15.17
N ARG A 34 -8.38 8.47 -15.62
CA ARG A 34 -7.03 8.14 -15.15
C ARG A 34 -6.73 8.89 -13.86
N VAL A 35 -6.19 8.16 -12.88
CA VAL A 35 -5.73 8.71 -11.59
C VAL A 35 -4.32 8.18 -11.33
N GLY A 36 -3.32 9.00 -11.63
CA GLY A 36 -1.92 8.59 -11.55
C GLY A 36 -1.60 7.40 -12.47
N SER A 37 -1.12 6.30 -11.91
CA SER A 37 -0.83 5.04 -12.63
C SER A 37 -2.04 4.12 -12.76
N MET A 38 -3.18 4.44 -12.15
CA MET A 38 -4.40 3.65 -12.09
C MET A 38 -5.53 4.32 -12.87
N TYR A 39 -6.68 3.63 -12.93
CA TYR A 39 -7.91 4.20 -13.46
C TYR A 39 -9.05 4.03 -12.46
N THR A 40 -10.03 4.92 -12.52
CA THR A 40 -11.28 4.84 -11.76
C THR A 40 -12.48 4.98 -12.71
N LEU A 41 -13.66 4.73 -12.19
CA LEU A 41 -14.91 4.98 -12.91
C LEU A 41 -15.56 6.26 -12.35
N LYS A 42 -15.95 7.20 -13.21
CA LYS A 42 -16.57 8.45 -12.78
C LYS A 42 -17.86 8.21 -11.98
N GLU A 43 -18.60 7.18 -12.35
CA GLU A 43 -19.86 6.78 -11.72
C GLU A 43 -19.65 6.00 -10.41
N MET A 44 -18.43 5.50 -10.16
CA MET A 44 -18.06 4.72 -8.99
C MET A 44 -16.58 4.96 -8.62
N ASP A 45 -16.32 6.07 -7.98
CA ASP A 45 -14.99 6.56 -7.62
C ASP A 45 -14.24 5.65 -6.61
N SER A 46 -14.95 4.79 -5.90
CA SER A 46 -14.37 3.77 -5.02
C SER A 46 -13.73 2.58 -5.76
N ILE A 47 -13.91 2.47 -7.09
CA ILE A 47 -13.26 1.44 -7.89
C ILE A 47 -11.89 1.94 -8.36
N ARG A 48 -10.89 1.05 -8.26
CA ARG A 48 -9.57 1.25 -8.87
C ARG A 48 -9.27 0.10 -9.82
N ILE A 49 -8.80 0.44 -11.01
CA ILE A 49 -8.37 -0.51 -12.04
C ILE A 49 -6.84 -0.42 -12.12
N TYR A 50 -6.19 -1.54 -11.88
CA TYR A 50 -4.74 -1.69 -11.81
C TYR A 50 -4.22 -2.38 -13.08
N ASN A 51 -3.16 -1.83 -13.68
CA ASN A 51 -2.50 -2.40 -14.86
C ASN A 51 -3.44 -2.78 -16.00
N ARG A 52 -4.66 -2.18 -16.04
CA ARG A 52 -5.74 -2.49 -16.99
C ARG A 52 -6.21 -3.95 -16.99
N ARG A 53 -5.92 -4.72 -15.94
CA ARG A 53 -6.21 -6.17 -15.87
C ARG A 53 -6.94 -6.62 -14.62
N SER A 54 -6.86 -5.84 -13.55
CA SER A 54 -7.53 -6.15 -12.29
C SER A 54 -8.22 -4.92 -11.74
N TRP A 55 -9.19 -5.14 -10.88
CA TRP A 55 -9.92 -4.06 -10.24
C TRP A 55 -10.19 -4.39 -8.78
N PHE A 56 -10.42 -3.34 -7.99
CA PHE A 56 -10.83 -3.46 -6.61
C PHE A 56 -11.78 -2.31 -6.25
N ARG A 57 -12.80 -2.61 -5.43
CA ARG A 57 -13.80 -1.67 -4.93
C ARG A 57 -13.62 -1.44 -3.45
N TRP A 58 -13.11 -0.27 -3.08
CA TRP A 58 -12.79 0.07 -1.70
C TRP A 58 -14.03 0.26 -0.81
N SER A 59 -15.17 0.68 -1.35
CA SER A 59 -16.42 0.86 -0.60
C SER A 59 -17.12 -0.45 -0.17
N ARG A 60 -16.62 -1.62 -0.59
CA ARG A 60 -17.22 -2.93 -0.30
C ARG A 60 -16.18 -3.99 0.05
N VAL A 61 -15.20 -3.62 0.85
CA VAL A 61 -14.09 -4.52 1.25
C VAL A 61 -14.60 -5.79 1.94
N ALA A 62 -15.69 -5.70 2.71
CA ALA A 62 -16.29 -6.84 3.43
C ALA A 62 -17.03 -7.85 2.53
N GLU A 63 -17.38 -7.51 1.29
CA GLU A 63 -18.11 -8.39 0.38
C GLU A 63 -17.15 -9.32 -0.37
N LYS A 64 -16.77 -10.45 0.26
CA LYS A 64 -15.93 -11.47 -0.41
C LYS A 64 -16.54 -11.94 -1.72
N GLY A 65 -15.75 -11.87 -2.81
CA GLY A 65 -16.12 -12.36 -4.16
C GLY A 65 -16.86 -11.36 -5.06
N SER A 66 -17.16 -10.13 -4.57
CA SER A 66 -17.79 -9.08 -5.38
C SER A 66 -17.06 -7.73 -5.31
N ASN A 67 -15.97 -7.65 -4.58
CA ASN A 67 -15.22 -6.42 -4.31
C ASN A 67 -13.95 -6.25 -5.16
N GLY A 68 -13.58 -7.23 -5.98
CA GLY A 68 -12.39 -7.16 -6.83
C GLY A 68 -12.19 -8.41 -7.69
N GLY A 69 -11.16 -8.36 -8.51
CA GLY A 69 -10.77 -9.48 -9.36
C GLY A 69 -10.27 -9.08 -10.74
N THR A 70 -10.49 -9.96 -11.71
CA THR A 70 -10.11 -9.82 -13.11
C THR A 70 -11.25 -9.21 -13.96
N GLN A 71 -11.08 -9.17 -15.28
CA GLN A 71 -12.12 -8.78 -16.23
C GLN A 71 -13.37 -9.67 -16.12
N ILE A 72 -13.17 -10.97 -15.84
CA ILE A 72 -14.27 -11.92 -15.68
C ILE A 72 -15.11 -11.55 -14.47
N ASP A 73 -14.46 -11.25 -13.34
CA ASP A 73 -15.15 -10.83 -12.12
C ASP A 73 -15.85 -9.47 -12.30
N PHE A 74 -15.25 -8.57 -13.09
CA PHE A 74 -15.87 -7.29 -13.44
C PHE A 74 -17.18 -7.49 -14.21
N LEU A 75 -17.17 -8.34 -15.24
CA LEU A 75 -18.38 -8.66 -16.01
C LEU A 75 -19.43 -9.39 -15.17
N ARG A 76 -19.01 -10.21 -14.20
CA ARG A 76 -19.94 -10.86 -13.27
C ARG A 76 -20.64 -9.86 -12.38
N VAL A 77 -19.89 -8.92 -11.80
CA VAL A 77 -20.41 -7.95 -10.83
C VAL A 77 -21.17 -6.82 -11.50
N PHE A 78 -20.64 -6.27 -12.59
CA PHE A 78 -21.19 -5.08 -13.24
C PHE A 78 -21.96 -5.38 -14.55
N GLY A 79 -21.69 -6.52 -15.16
CA GLY A 79 -22.41 -6.97 -16.35
C GLY A 79 -23.49 -8.02 -16.06
N GLY A 80 -23.60 -8.50 -14.81
CA GLY A 80 -24.59 -9.51 -14.43
C GLY A 80 -24.37 -10.91 -15.09
N MET A 81 -23.19 -11.17 -15.61
CA MET A 81 -22.90 -12.37 -16.40
C MET A 81 -22.49 -13.55 -15.52
N LYS A 82 -22.78 -14.79 -15.97
CA LYS A 82 -22.17 -15.99 -15.42
C LYS A 82 -20.71 -16.11 -15.90
N VAL A 83 -19.87 -16.85 -15.17
CA VAL A 83 -18.43 -17.01 -15.52
C VAL A 83 -18.25 -17.45 -16.97
N LYS A 84 -19.01 -18.44 -17.42
CA LYS A 84 -18.96 -18.96 -18.80
C LYS A 84 -19.22 -17.83 -19.82
N ASP A 85 -20.30 -17.08 -19.61
CA ASP A 85 -20.76 -16.03 -20.53
C ASP A 85 -19.77 -14.86 -20.54
N ALA A 86 -19.19 -14.52 -19.39
CA ALA A 86 -18.17 -13.50 -19.28
C ALA A 86 -16.87 -13.87 -20.04
N VAL A 87 -16.45 -15.14 -19.95
CA VAL A 87 -15.28 -15.61 -20.71
C VAL A 87 -15.55 -15.53 -22.21
N PHE A 88 -16.69 -16.01 -22.69
CA PHE A 88 -17.02 -15.97 -24.11
C PHE A 88 -17.21 -14.53 -24.62
N TRP A 89 -17.83 -13.67 -23.81
CA TRP A 89 -17.94 -12.24 -24.13
C TRP A 89 -16.56 -11.56 -24.29
N LEU A 90 -15.59 -11.92 -23.43
CA LEU A 90 -14.23 -11.39 -23.50
C LEU A 90 -13.46 -11.94 -24.70
N LEU A 91 -13.67 -13.20 -25.07
CA LEU A 91 -13.09 -13.79 -26.28
C LEU A 91 -13.61 -13.10 -27.54
N ASP A 92 -14.92 -12.91 -27.64
CA ASP A 92 -15.54 -12.16 -28.75
C ASP A 92 -15.05 -10.70 -28.78
N PHE A 93 -14.99 -10.04 -27.64
CA PHE A 93 -14.47 -8.68 -27.52
C PHE A 93 -12.99 -8.58 -27.93
N ALA A 94 -12.19 -9.63 -27.68
CA ALA A 94 -10.80 -9.75 -28.13
C ALA A 94 -10.68 -10.10 -29.63
N GLY A 95 -11.79 -10.39 -30.31
CA GLY A 95 -11.80 -10.88 -31.70
C GLY A 95 -11.32 -12.33 -31.85
N TYR A 96 -11.33 -13.11 -30.75
CA TYR A 96 -10.94 -14.52 -30.76
C TYR A 96 -12.06 -15.37 -31.38
N ARG A 97 -11.73 -16.16 -32.41
CA ARG A 97 -12.64 -17.16 -33.02
C ARG A 97 -12.15 -18.57 -32.73
N ARG A 98 -13.04 -19.43 -32.30
CA ARG A 98 -12.73 -20.84 -32.07
C ARG A 98 -12.44 -21.55 -33.41
N LEU A 99 -11.50 -22.49 -33.37
CA LEU A 99 -11.06 -23.25 -34.55
C LEU A 99 -12.11 -24.25 -35.11
N ASP A 100 -13.22 -24.44 -34.42
CA ASP A 100 -14.32 -25.28 -34.80
C ASP A 100 -15.30 -24.64 -35.83
N GLU A 101 -15.12 -23.35 -36.14
CA GLU A 101 -15.79 -22.72 -37.29
C GLU A 101 -14.86 -22.76 -38.48
N GLU A 102 -15.23 -23.59 -39.49
CA GLU A 102 -14.46 -23.82 -40.72
C GLU A 102 -13.97 -22.52 -41.37
N GLY A 103 -12.65 -22.34 -41.42
CA GLY A 103 -12.00 -21.38 -42.29
C GLY A 103 -11.38 -20.12 -41.66
N ALA A 104 -11.31 -19.97 -40.35
CA ALA A 104 -10.68 -18.82 -39.70
C ALA A 104 -9.16 -18.99 -39.57
N GLN A 105 -8.35 -18.12 -40.20
CA GLN A 105 -6.92 -18.04 -39.91
C GLN A 105 -6.70 -17.58 -38.46
N PRO A 106 -5.76 -18.19 -37.72
CA PRO A 106 -5.47 -17.77 -36.36
C PRO A 106 -4.91 -16.35 -36.38
N LEU A 107 -5.59 -15.43 -35.73
CA LEU A 107 -5.02 -14.13 -35.43
C LEU A 107 -3.73 -14.36 -34.64
N LYS A 108 -2.58 -13.89 -35.15
CA LYS A 108 -1.32 -13.89 -34.42
C LYS A 108 -1.47 -13.00 -33.19
N TYR A 109 -1.97 -13.56 -32.11
CA TYR A 109 -1.96 -12.93 -30.82
C TYR A 109 -0.51 -12.93 -30.34
N GLN A 110 0.12 -11.78 -30.32
CA GLN A 110 1.37 -11.63 -29.58
C GLN A 110 1.00 -11.75 -28.11
N VAL A 111 1.18 -12.92 -27.52
CA VAL A 111 1.30 -13.08 -26.08
C VAL A 111 2.43 -12.12 -25.71
N LYS A 112 2.08 -10.94 -25.17
CA LYS A 112 3.10 -10.16 -24.47
C LYS A 112 3.65 -11.10 -23.43
N GLU A 113 4.92 -11.48 -23.59
CA GLU A 113 5.67 -12.24 -22.59
C GLU A 113 5.22 -11.80 -21.20
N GLU A 114 4.96 -12.76 -20.34
CA GLU A 114 4.73 -12.52 -18.91
C GLU A 114 5.69 -11.42 -18.51
N ALA A 115 5.13 -10.31 -17.98
CA ALA A 115 5.96 -9.17 -17.63
C ALA A 115 7.05 -9.73 -16.72
N LYS A 116 8.28 -9.87 -17.25
CA LYS A 116 9.44 -10.40 -16.53
C LYS A 116 9.36 -9.83 -15.15
N LYS A 117 9.25 -10.67 -14.10
CA LYS A 117 9.25 -10.23 -12.70
C LYS A 117 10.37 -9.21 -12.62
N LYS A 118 10.01 -7.94 -12.46
CA LYS A 118 11.04 -6.90 -12.36
C LYS A 118 11.89 -7.26 -11.16
N LEU A 119 13.16 -7.50 -11.38
CA LEU A 119 14.10 -7.73 -10.29
C LEU A 119 14.01 -6.54 -9.33
N PHE A 120 13.87 -6.83 -8.05
CA PHE A 120 13.95 -5.81 -7.02
C PHE A 120 15.34 -5.18 -7.07
N CYS A 121 15.38 -3.87 -7.21
CA CYS A 121 16.62 -3.11 -7.20
C CYS A 121 16.38 -1.80 -6.45
N LEU A 122 17.14 -1.58 -5.39
CA LEU A 122 17.08 -0.33 -4.64
C LEU A 122 17.47 0.86 -5.54
N PRO A 123 16.78 2.00 -5.43
CA PRO A 123 17.19 3.23 -6.07
C PRO A 123 18.60 3.63 -5.63
N GLU A 124 19.43 4.06 -6.58
CA GLU A 124 20.77 4.54 -6.27
C GLU A 124 20.71 5.71 -5.27
N PRO A 125 21.50 5.68 -4.16
CA PRO A 125 21.48 6.73 -3.17
C PRO A 125 22.09 8.03 -3.70
N ALA A 126 21.55 9.17 -3.26
CA ALA A 126 22.13 10.49 -3.47
C ALA A 126 23.37 10.69 -2.58
N ALA A 127 24.22 11.65 -2.94
CA ALA A 127 25.42 11.96 -2.15
C ALA A 127 25.13 12.63 -0.78
N GLY A 128 23.88 13.06 -0.52
CA GLY A 128 23.49 13.73 0.73
C GLY A 128 22.03 13.55 1.04
N TYR A 129 21.63 14.05 2.21
CA TYR A 129 20.32 13.85 2.80
C TYR A 129 19.39 15.10 2.75
N ASP A 130 19.77 16.17 2.04
CA ASP A 130 19.01 17.43 2.00
C ASP A 130 17.53 17.21 1.60
N ALA A 131 17.27 16.30 0.65
CA ALA A 131 15.92 15.96 0.23
C ALA A 131 15.13 15.23 1.30
N VAL A 132 15.81 14.40 2.12
CA VAL A 132 15.19 13.72 3.27
C VAL A 132 14.77 14.75 4.31
N TYR A 133 15.68 15.66 4.71
CA TYR A 133 15.39 16.70 5.70
C TYR A 133 14.30 17.65 5.22
N ARG A 134 14.33 18.06 3.96
CA ARG A 134 13.28 18.91 3.41
C ARG A 134 11.92 18.22 3.45
N TYR A 135 11.79 17.02 2.90
CA TYR A 135 10.50 16.35 2.83
C TYR A 135 9.99 15.93 4.20
N LEU A 136 10.81 15.24 5.01
CA LEU A 136 10.37 14.76 6.32
C LEU A 136 10.32 15.88 7.35
N GLY A 137 11.27 16.82 7.33
CA GLY A 137 11.34 17.93 8.29
C GLY A 137 10.35 19.05 7.98
N GLU A 138 10.41 19.61 6.76
CA GLU A 138 9.64 20.80 6.43
C GLU A 138 8.19 20.47 6.06
N GLU A 139 7.95 19.37 5.30
CA GLU A 139 6.60 19.02 4.82
C GLU A 139 5.86 18.07 5.77
N ARG A 140 6.59 17.23 6.53
CA ARG A 140 6.01 16.21 7.42
C ARG A 140 6.21 16.53 8.92
N SER A 141 6.90 17.62 9.23
CA SER A 141 7.11 18.10 10.61
C SER A 141 7.89 17.14 11.51
N ILE A 142 8.63 16.18 10.94
CA ILE A 142 9.45 15.22 11.70
C ILE A 142 10.77 15.88 12.09
N GLY A 143 11.15 15.79 13.36
CA GLY A 143 12.36 16.41 13.90
C GLY A 143 13.64 15.79 13.35
N ARG A 144 14.70 16.62 13.36
CA ARG A 144 16.00 16.22 12.84
C ARG A 144 16.56 14.99 13.57
N GLU A 145 16.35 14.88 14.86
CA GLU A 145 16.86 13.77 15.68
C GLU A 145 16.29 12.44 15.26
N VAL A 146 14.98 12.38 14.99
CA VAL A 146 14.31 11.18 14.46
C VAL A 146 14.82 10.86 13.06
N ILE A 147 14.92 11.84 12.17
CA ILE A 147 15.45 11.64 10.81
C ILE A 147 16.88 11.09 10.88
N ASP A 148 17.76 11.70 11.69
CA ASP A 148 19.15 11.29 11.84
C ASP A 148 19.25 9.87 12.42
N PHE A 149 18.35 9.50 13.35
CA PHE A 149 18.28 8.15 13.89
C PHE A 149 18.04 7.12 12.79
N PHE A 150 16.98 7.27 11.99
CA PHE A 150 16.64 6.32 10.93
C PHE A 150 17.66 6.32 9.77
N ILE A 151 18.34 7.44 9.52
CA ILE A 151 19.48 7.50 8.59
C ILE A 151 20.66 6.64 9.13
N ARG A 152 21.00 6.81 10.40
CA ARG A 152 22.09 6.02 11.03
C ARG A 152 21.80 4.52 11.08
N GLN A 153 20.53 4.13 11.17
CA GLN A 153 20.09 2.75 11.05
C GLN A 153 20.09 2.22 9.60
N ASP A 154 20.49 3.04 8.63
CA ASP A 154 20.44 2.72 7.20
C ASP A 154 19.05 2.31 6.71
N LEU A 155 17.98 2.88 7.29
CA LEU A 155 16.59 2.57 6.95
C LEU A 155 15.98 3.58 6.00
N ILE A 156 16.51 4.81 5.92
CA ILE A 156 16.04 5.86 5.01
C ILE A 156 17.19 6.58 4.32
N TYR A 157 16.97 6.96 3.05
CA TYR A 157 17.90 7.78 2.28
C TYR A 157 17.18 8.52 1.14
N ALA A 158 17.86 9.46 0.46
CA ALA A 158 17.34 10.11 -0.74
C ALA A 158 17.77 9.35 -2.00
N SER A 159 16.83 9.12 -2.94
CA SER A 159 17.17 8.57 -4.26
C SER A 159 17.96 9.59 -5.10
N LYS A 160 18.99 9.14 -5.83
CA LYS A 160 19.85 10.01 -6.64
C LYS A 160 19.07 10.69 -7.77
N ARG A 161 18.21 9.95 -8.45
CA ARG A 161 17.57 10.41 -9.68
C ARG A 161 16.46 11.43 -9.44
N TYR A 162 15.58 11.17 -8.46
CA TYR A 162 14.37 11.96 -8.23
C TYR A 162 14.36 12.68 -6.90
N ARG A 163 15.36 12.43 -6.04
CA ARG A 163 15.46 13.01 -4.70
C ARG A 163 14.28 12.66 -3.78
N ASP A 164 13.58 11.57 -4.10
CA ASP A 164 12.53 11.03 -3.23
C ASP A 164 13.14 10.33 -2.02
N VAL A 165 12.44 10.33 -0.90
CA VAL A 165 12.83 9.57 0.29
C VAL A 165 12.52 8.10 0.06
N VAL A 166 13.52 7.25 0.24
CA VAL A 166 13.42 5.79 0.18
C VAL A 166 13.30 5.27 1.60
N PHE A 167 12.29 4.46 1.87
CA PHE A 167 12.08 3.74 3.14
C PHE A 167 12.29 2.26 2.88
N LYS A 168 13.21 1.63 3.63
CA LYS A 168 13.62 0.24 3.43
C LYS A 168 12.89 -0.70 4.39
N GLY A 169 12.46 -1.84 3.88
CA GLY A 169 11.95 -2.97 4.68
C GLY A 169 12.95 -4.13 4.61
N ASN A 170 13.56 -4.44 5.75
CA ASN A 170 14.64 -5.40 5.88
C ASN A 170 14.14 -6.69 6.53
N ASP A 171 14.81 -7.81 6.22
CA ASP A 171 14.70 -9.05 7.00
C ASP A 171 15.54 -8.99 8.29
N ARG A 172 15.47 -10.03 9.10
CA ARG A 172 16.24 -10.17 10.35
C ARG A 172 17.76 -10.10 10.18
N ASN A 173 18.29 -10.28 8.98
CA ASN A 173 19.72 -10.21 8.67
C ASN A 173 20.13 -8.84 8.10
N GLY A 174 19.19 -7.89 8.01
CA GLY A 174 19.41 -6.57 7.44
C GLY A 174 19.36 -6.53 5.91
N VAL A 175 18.95 -7.60 5.24
CA VAL A 175 18.79 -7.60 3.78
C VAL A 175 17.47 -6.93 3.41
N THR A 176 17.53 -5.96 2.51
CA THR A 176 16.34 -5.21 2.07
C THR A 176 15.56 -6.01 1.01
N HIS A 177 14.29 -6.27 1.28
CA HIS A 177 13.34 -6.94 0.38
C HIS A 177 12.23 -6.01 -0.11
N PHE A 178 12.01 -4.93 0.61
CA PHE A 178 10.98 -3.94 0.31
C PHE A 178 11.58 -2.53 0.34
N ALA A 179 11.09 -1.67 -0.57
CA ALA A 179 11.35 -0.24 -0.47
C ALA A 179 10.18 0.57 -1.02
N SER A 180 9.83 1.65 -0.33
CA SER A 180 8.84 2.61 -0.80
C SER A 180 9.47 3.99 -1.00
N LEU A 181 8.94 4.72 -1.96
CA LEU A 181 9.36 6.07 -2.33
C LEU A 181 8.29 7.07 -1.93
N ARG A 182 8.69 8.10 -1.21
CA ARG A 182 7.83 9.20 -0.79
C ARG A 182 8.48 10.55 -1.10
N GLY A 183 7.68 11.47 -1.53
CA GLY A 183 8.06 12.86 -1.82
C GLY A 183 6.80 13.70 -2.03
N PRO A 184 6.92 15.00 -2.35
CA PRO A 184 5.77 15.90 -2.50
C PRO A 184 4.70 15.35 -3.46
N ASP A 185 5.14 14.86 -4.61
CA ASP A 185 4.27 14.38 -5.69
C ASP A 185 4.32 12.85 -5.88
N ILE A 186 4.96 12.11 -4.96
CA ILE A 186 5.20 10.69 -5.17
C ILE A 186 4.86 9.86 -3.93
N LYS A 187 4.03 8.83 -4.17
CA LYS A 187 3.75 7.74 -3.23
C LYS A 187 3.70 6.44 -4.02
N ARG A 188 4.80 5.70 -4.03
CA ARG A 188 4.86 4.42 -4.76
C ARG A 188 5.86 3.47 -4.11
N ASP A 189 5.71 2.20 -4.44
CA ASP A 189 6.68 1.16 -4.08
C ASP A 189 7.69 0.93 -5.20
N VAL A 190 8.88 0.48 -4.85
CA VAL A 190 9.90 0.06 -5.80
C VAL A 190 9.41 -1.19 -6.55
N ALA A 191 9.67 -1.25 -7.84
CA ALA A 191 9.26 -2.40 -8.66
C ALA A 191 10.02 -3.66 -8.23
N GLY A 192 9.30 -4.78 -8.12
CA GLY A 192 9.88 -6.06 -7.69
C GLY A 192 9.92 -6.26 -6.18
N ASN A 193 9.39 -5.33 -5.39
CA ASN A 193 9.23 -5.49 -3.94
C ASN A 193 8.62 -6.83 -3.57
N ASP A 194 9.12 -7.42 -2.50
CA ASP A 194 8.42 -8.47 -1.78
C ASP A 194 7.40 -7.84 -0.82
N LYS A 195 6.12 -8.18 -1.02
CA LYS A 195 5.00 -7.65 -0.24
C LYS A 195 4.83 -8.29 1.14
N HIS A 196 5.67 -9.27 1.46
CA HIS A 196 5.79 -9.85 2.80
C HIS A 196 6.68 -9.01 3.72
N TYR A 197 7.27 -7.93 3.22
CA TYR A 197 8.06 -6.99 4.01
C TYR A 197 7.45 -5.58 3.96
N GLY A 198 7.68 -4.82 5.04
CA GLY A 198 7.30 -3.42 5.18
C GLY A 198 8.47 -2.60 5.74
N PHE A 199 8.37 -1.29 5.74
CA PHE A 199 9.34 -0.44 6.43
C PHE A 199 9.36 -0.81 7.91
N ASN A 200 10.52 -1.15 8.45
CA ASN A 200 10.62 -1.64 9.83
C ASN A 200 11.87 -1.13 10.54
N TYR A 201 11.78 -1.09 11.85
CA TYR A 201 12.90 -0.93 12.78
C TYR A 201 12.89 -2.07 13.79
N TRP A 202 13.98 -2.78 13.87
CA TRP A 202 14.19 -3.89 14.77
C TRP A 202 15.13 -3.49 15.92
N ASN A 203 14.62 -3.56 17.16
CA ASN A 203 15.42 -3.51 18.40
C ASN A 203 15.43 -4.89 19.04
N GLY A 204 16.60 -5.55 19.03
CA GLY A 204 16.76 -6.94 19.46
C GLY A 204 16.35 -7.23 20.90
N ASP A 205 16.31 -6.22 21.75
CA ASP A 205 16.06 -6.33 23.19
C ASP A 205 14.56 -6.25 23.54
N SER A 206 13.72 -5.75 22.63
CA SER A 206 12.28 -5.58 22.88
C SER A 206 11.45 -6.80 22.47
N THR A 207 10.44 -7.11 23.30
CA THR A 207 9.40 -8.10 22.99
C THR A 207 8.08 -7.46 22.51
N GLU A 208 8.08 -6.15 22.34
CA GLU A 208 6.93 -5.34 21.93
C GLU A 208 7.07 -4.89 20.49
N LEU A 209 5.96 -4.76 19.78
CA LEU A 209 5.90 -4.31 18.39
C LEU A 209 4.77 -3.31 18.21
N GLU A 210 5.08 -2.16 17.63
CA GLU A 210 4.12 -1.16 17.20
C GLU A 210 3.92 -1.24 15.69
N VAL A 211 2.66 -1.31 15.25
CA VAL A 211 2.29 -1.55 13.85
C VAL A 211 1.52 -0.35 13.29
N PHE A 212 2.02 0.23 12.22
CA PHE A 212 1.50 1.43 11.56
C PHE A 212 0.99 1.11 10.15
N GLU A 213 0.11 1.95 9.59
CA GLU A 213 -0.24 1.84 8.18
C GLU A 213 0.91 2.31 7.28
N GLY A 214 1.53 3.44 7.59
CA GLY A 214 2.57 4.07 6.78
C GLY A 214 3.87 4.38 7.51
N ALA A 215 4.97 4.47 6.76
CA ALA A 215 6.28 4.82 7.31
C ALA A 215 6.32 6.24 7.91
N ILE A 216 5.54 7.18 7.34
CA ILE A 216 5.49 8.56 7.83
C ILE A 216 4.79 8.61 9.20
N ASP A 217 3.73 7.82 9.39
CA ASP A 217 3.02 7.74 10.67
C ASP A 217 3.89 7.12 11.75
N LEU A 218 4.67 6.09 11.40
CA LEU A 218 5.67 5.50 12.27
C LEU A 218 6.70 6.55 12.73
N LEU A 219 7.29 7.32 11.81
CA LEU A 219 8.25 8.37 12.16
C LEU A 219 7.61 9.49 12.98
N SER A 220 6.36 9.84 12.69
CA SER A 220 5.59 10.84 13.42
C SER A 220 5.31 10.41 14.85
N TYR A 221 4.97 9.15 15.03
CA TYR A 221 4.81 8.56 16.36
C TYR A 221 6.10 8.59 17.17
N VAL A 222 7.23 8.20 16.57
CA VAL A 222 8.55 8.29 17.23
C VAL A 222 8.88 9.74 17.59
N GLU A 223 8.56 10.72 16.73
CA GLU A 223 8.76 12.15 17.05
C GLU A 223 7.93 12.59 18.26
N MET A 224 6.71 12.10 18.40
CA MET A 224 5.81 12.46 19.50
C MET A 224 6.18 11.77 20.82
N THR A 225 6.60 10.51 20.76
CA THR A 225 6.84 9.66 21.94
C THR A 225 8.30 9.62 22.37
N GLN A 226 9.22 9.88 21.44
CA GLN A 226 10.67 9.65 21.58
C GLN A 226 11.02 8.20 21.95
N ASP A 227 10.14 7.25 21.57
CA ASP A 227 10.38 5.84 21.78
C ASP A 227 11.23 5.23 20.65
N TYR A 228 12.45 4.87 20.99
CA TYR A 228 13.41 4.17 20.14
C TYR A 228 13.67 2.73 20.62
N GLU A 229 12.98 2.30 21.69
CA GLU A 229 13.22 1.00 22.31
C GLU A 229 12.29 -0.09 21.78
N THR A 230 11.06 0.26 21.41
CA THR A 230 10.06 -0.67 20.88
C THR A 230 10.29 -0.96 19.40
N ASN A 231 10.06 -2.21 18.97
CA ASN A 231 10.10 -2.58 17.54
C ASN A 231 8.97 -1.89 16.77
N LYS A 232 9.20 -1.57 15.52
CA LYS A 232 8.25 -0.83 14.71
C LYS A 232 8.13 -1.40 13.30
N LEU A 233 6.89 -1.50 12.81
CA LEU A 233 6.58 -2.00 11.47
C LEU A 233 5.50 -1.15 10.81
N ALA A 234 5.74 -0.66 9.61
CA ALA A 234 4.72 -0.07 8.75
C ALA A 234 4.31 -1.07 7.68
N LEU A 235 3.02 -1.40 7.61
CA LEU A 235 2.49 -2.41 6.69
C LEU A 235 2.56 -1.96 5.22
N GLY A 236 2.55 -0.63 4.97
CA GLY A 236 2.50 -0.04 3.63
C GLY A 236 1.13 -0.13 2.95
N MET A 237 0.29 -1.04 3.41
CA MET A 237 -1.14 -1.24 3.08
C MET A 237 -1.80 -1.94 4.26
N LEU A 238 -3.12 -2.14 4.22
CA LEU A 238 -3.87 -2.85 5.29
C LEU A 238 -3.81 -4.40 5.18
N SER A 239 -2.82 -4.93 4.44
CA SER A 239 -2.48 -6.36 4.43
C SER A 239 -1.53 -6.66 5.59
N ASP A 240 -1.73 -7.77 6.25
CA ASP A 240 -0.89 -8.21 7.36
C ASP A 240 0.25 -9.16 6.96
N ALA A 241 0.50 -9.35 5.66
CA ALA A 241 1.62 -10.18 5.21
C ALA A 241 2.98 -9.71 5.76
N PRO A 242 3.29 -8.39 5.84
CA PRO A 242 4.51 -7.93 6.48
C PRO A 242 4.56 -8.25 7.99
N LEU A 243 3.43 -8.18 8.67
CA LEU A 243 3.35 -8.51 10.10
C LEU A 243 3.55 -10.01 10.34
N GLU A 244 2.96 -10.87 9.52
CA GLU A 244 3.18 -12.31 9.60
C GLU A 244 4.66 -12.66 9.47
N THR A 245 5.32 -12.15 8.43
CA THR A 245 6.76 -12.38 8.19
C THR A 245 7.61 -11.82 9.32
N PHE A 246 7.31 -10.61 9.80
CA PHE A 246 8.05 -10.00 10.89
C PHE A 246 7.98 -10.84 12.18
N LEU A 247 6.81 -11.35 12.53
CA LEU A 247 6.60 -12.20 13.70
C LEU A 247 7.26 -13.58 13.55
N GLU A 248 7.29 -14.14 12.34
CA GLU A 248 8.00 -15.39 12.05
C GLU A 248 9.53 -15.23 12.21
N GLU A 249 10.06 -14.10 11.75
CA GLU A 249 11.50 -13.78 11.87
C GLU A 249 11.90 -13.40 13.30
N HIS A 250 10.96 -12.89 14.11
CA HIS A 250 11.19 -12.39 15.48
C HIS A 250 10.26 -13.07 16.50
N PRO A 251 10.46 -14.37 16.77
CA PRO A 251 9.58 -15.16 17.62
C PRO A 251 9.56 -14.76 19.10
N GLN A 252 10.44 -13.85 19.53
CA GLN A 252 10.44 -13.27 20.88
C GLN A 252 9.38 -12.20 21.11
N ILE A 253 8.75 -11.66 20.07
CA ILE A 253 7.63 -10.70 20.19
C ILE A 253 6.47 -11.35 20.94
N ARG A 254 5.89 -10.62 21.90
CA ARG A 254 4.78 -11.07 22.75
C ARG A 254 3.59 -10.13 22.68
N SER A 255 3.82 -8.83 22.52
CA SER A 255 2.75 -7.84 22.44
C SER A 255 2.81 -7.03 21.16
N ILE A 256 1.63 -6.63 20.68
CA ILE A 256 1.45 -5.89 19.42
C ILE A 256 0.48 -4.73 19.67
N ALA A 257 0.95 -3.50 19.51
CA ALA A 257 0.12 -2.32 19.50
C ALA A 257 -0.22 -1.92 18.05
N PHE A 258 -1.50 -1.84 17.73
CA PHE A 258 -1.98 -1.42 16.41
C PHE A 258 -2.21 0.09 16.36
N CYS A 259 -1.27 0.81 15.79
CA CYS A 259 -1.23 2.26 15.63
C CYS A 259 -1.74 2.67 14.23
N LEU A 260 -2.84 2.06 13.76
CA LEU A 260 -3.38 2.29 12.43
C LEU A 260 -4.23 3.56 12.36
N ASP A 261 -4.50 4.03 11.13
CA ASP A 261 -5.27 5.24 10.88
C ASP A 261 -6.69 5.19 11.48
N ASN A 262 -7.23 6.36 11.84
CA ASN A 262 -8.59 6.51 12.37
C ASN A 262 -9.69 6.52 11.30
N ASP A 263 -9.35 6.34 10.02
CA ASP A 263 -10.38 6.22 9.01
C ASP A 263 -11.08 4.85 9.05
N GLN A 264 -12.22 4.73 8.39
CA GLN A 264 -13.02 3.50 8.44
C GLN A 264 -12.20 2.25 8.04
N PRO A 265 -11.40 2.24 6.93
CA PRO A 265 -10.58 1.09 6.59
C PRO A 265 -9.54 0.74 7.68
N GLY A 266 -8.91 1.74 8.29
CA GLY A 266 -7.94 1.55 9.38
C GLY A 266 -8.59 0.91 10.62
N ARG A 267 -9.76 1.40 11.04
CA ARG A 267 -10.49 0.84 12.19
C ARG A 267 -10.96 -0.59 11.93
N GLU A 268 -11.52 -0.88 10.75
CA GLU A 268 -11.91 -2.24 10.36
C GLU A 268 -10.70 -3.20 10.31
N ALA A 269 -9.55 -2.69 9.85
CA ALA A 269 -8.32 -3.47 9.84
C ALA A 269 -7.82 -3.75 11.26
N THR A 270 -7.84 -2.75 12.15
CA THR A 270 -7.45 -2.90 13.55
C THR A 270 -8.28 -3.98 14.25
N GLU A 271 -9.60 -3.90 14.19
CA GLU A 271 -10.49 -4.91 14.81
C GLU A 271 -10.21 -6.33 14.30
N ARG A 272 -10.01 -6.46 12.98
CA ARG A 272 -9.71 -7.75 12.35
C ARG A 272 -8.36 -8.30 12.77
N LEU A 273 -7.32 -7.45 12.81
CA LEU A 273 -5.95 -7.84 13.16
C LEU A 273 -5.83 -8.15 14.65
N MET A 274 -6.39 -7.32 15.52
CA MET A 274 -6.42 -7.58 16.97
C MET A 274 -7.03 -8.94 17.26
N ARG A 275 -8.19 -9.25 16.69
CA ARG A 275 -8.84 -10.57 16.87
C ARG A 275 -7.92 -11.69 16.41
N LYS A 276 -7.35 -11.58 15.19
CA LYS A 276 -6.48 -12.60 14.60
C LYS A 276 -5.26 -12.90 15.48
N TYR A 277 -4.59 -11.86 15.97
CA TYR A 277 -3.35 -12.02 16.72
C TYR A 277 -3.58 -12.35 18.17
N TYR A 278 -4.67 -11.90 18.78
CA TYR A 278 -5.13 -12.37 20.08
C TYR A 278 -5.43 -13.90 20.08
N GLU A 279 -6.13 -14.39 19.06
CA GLU A 279 -6.39 -15.83 18.88
C GLU A 279 -5.10 -16.64 18.67
N ARG A 280 -4.01 -16.02 18.21
CA ARG A 280 -2.68 -16.61 18.07
C ARG A 280 -1.80 -16.52 19.33
N GLY A 281 -2.34 -15.92 20.40
CA GLY A 281 -1.70 -15.86 21.73
C GLY A 281 -0.82 -14.63 21.96
N TYR A 282 -0.92 -13.58 21.13
CA TYR A 282 -0.26 -12.31 21.37
C TYR A 282 -1.11 -11.43 22.32
N GLU A 283 -0.46 -10.64 23.14
CA GLU A 283 -1.11 -9.49 23.77
C GLU A 283 -1.32 -8.42 22.69
N VAL A 284 -2.52 -7.84 22.61
CA VAL A 284 -2.86 -6.87 21.56
C VAL A 284 -3.47 -5.62 22.14
N GLU A 285 -3.08 -4.47 21.63
CA GLU A 285 -3.57 -3.16 22.03
C GLU A 285 -4.04 -2.35 20.81
N ASP A 286 -5.14 -1.60 20.97
CA ASP A 286 -5.57 -0.60 20.00
C ASP A 286 -4.99 0.76 20.40
N ALA A 287 -4.01 1.25 19.66
CA ALA A 287 -3.31 2.50 19.92
C ALA A 287 -3.44 3.44 18.69
N PRO A 288 -4.64 3.93 18.36
CA PRO A 288 -4.84 4.84 17.26
C PRO A 288 -4.27 6.22 17.55
N PRO A 289 -4.06 7.07 16.52
CA PRO A 289 -3.86 8.50 16.75
C PRO A 289 -5.05 9.10 17.54
N PRO A 290 -4.85 10.23 18.25
CA PRO A 290 -5.94 10.88 18.97
C PRO A 290 -7.15 11.12 18.05
N SER A 291 -8.37 10.93 18.58
CA SER A 291 -9.62 10.86 17.80
C SER A 291 -9.94 12.08 16.92
N ALA A 292 -9.27 13.22 17.17
CA ALA A 292 -9.40 14.43 16.37
C ALA A 292 -8.63 14.36 15.03
N TYR A 293 -7.74 13.39 14.87
CA TYR A 293 -6.84 13.28 13.72
C TYR A 293 -7.04 11.94 13.00
N LYS A 294 -6.83 11.98 11.68
CA LYS A 294 -6.89 10.78 10.85
C LYS A 294 -5.70 9.86 11.08
N ASP A 295 -4.51 10.42 11.13
CA ASP A 295 -3.25 9.70 11.23
C ASP A 295 -2.26 10.43 12.16
N TYR A 296 -1.16 9.79 12.50
CA TYR A 296 -0.16 10.35 13.40
C TYR A 296 0.59 11.54 12.81
N ASN A 297 0.74 11.62 11.48
CA ASN A 297 1.39 12.75 10.86
C ASN A 297 0.53 14.02 10.91
N GLU A 298 -0.79 13.89 10.72
CA GLU A 298 -1.73 15.00 10.90
C GLU A 298 -1.68 15.54 12.33
N CYS A 299 -1.69 14.65 13.33
CA CYS A 299 -1.57 15.00 14.75
C CYS A 299 -0.26 15.75 15.03
N LEU A 300 0.88 15.21 14.60
CA LEU A 300 2.19 15.84 14.80
C LEU A 300 2.26 17.23 14.17
N ALA A 301 1.80 17.38 12.93
CA ALA A 301 1.82 18.65 12.22
C ALA A 301 0.98 19.72 12.92
N ASP A 302 -0.15 19.35 13.49
CA ASP A 302 -1.00 20.26 14.24
C ASP A 302 -0.37 20.67 15.58
N LEU A 303 0.14 19.70 16.34
CA LEU A 303 0.85 19.95 17.60
C LEU A 303 2.03 20.95 17.41
N LYS A 304 2.85 20.73 16.40
CA LYS A 304 3.97 21.62 16.10
C LYS A 304 3.51 23.02 15.67
N ARG A 305 2.41 23.12 14.94
CA ARG A 305 1.81 24.41 14.58
C ARG A 305 1.32 25.18 15.82
N GLN A 306 0.66 24.51 16.73
CA GLN A 306 0.19 25.09 18.00
C GLN A 306 1.36 25.60 18.85
N MET A 307 2.42 24.80 19.00
CA MET A 307 3.62 25.16 19.72
C MET A 307 4.30 26.43 19.14
N LEU A 308 4.35 26.55 17.81
CA LEU A 308 4.90 27.75 17.16
C LEU A 308 4.06 28.98 17.43
N GLN A 309 2.74 28.88 17.38
CA GLN A 309 1.82 29.99 17.68
C GLN A 309 1.94 30.45 19.12
N GLU A 310 2.04 29.55 20.07
CA GLU A 310 2.24 29.89 21.50
C GLU A 310 3.56 30.58 21.73
N ARG A 311 4.64 30.13 21.11
CA ARG A 311 5.95 30.79 21.17
C ARG A 311 5.91 32.21 20.63
N ASP A 312 5.24 32.46 19.51
CA ASP A 312 5.07 33.77 18.90
C ASP A 312 4.25 34.70 19.78
N LEU A 313 3.19 34.22 20.42
CA LEU A 313 2.38 34.98 21.36
C LEU A 313 3.18 35.36 22.59
N THR A 314 3.96 34.45 23.15
CA THR A 314 4.82 34.67 24.31
C THR A 314 5.92 35.67 23.98
N ALA A 315 6.55 35.60 22.82
CA ALA A 315 7.57 36.54 22.37
C ALA A 315 7.01 37.97 22.19
N LYS A 316 5.78 38.09 21.64
CA LYS A 316 5.09 39.37 21.47
C LYS A 316 4.69 40.01 22.82
N SER A 317 4.27 39.22 23.80
CA SER A 317 3.92 39.68 25.15
C SER A 317 5.18 40.16 25.91
N ALA A 318 6.28 39.43 25.84
CA ALA A 318 7.55 39.81 26.45
C ALA A 318 8.15 41.09 25.83
N GLY A 319 7.96 41.33 24.53
CA GLY A 319 8.38 42.55 23.85
C GLY A 319 7.55 43.81 24.24
N LYS A 320 6.28 43.60 24.65
CA LYS A 320 5.44 44.72 25.14
C LYS A 320 5.71 45.14 26.59
N MET A 321 6.27 44.24 27.40
CA MET A 321 6.64 44.58 28.80
C MET A 321 7.99 45.31 28.94
N LYS A 322 8.77 45.44 27.86
CA LYS A 322 10.07 46.11 27.83
C LYS A 322 10.01 47.55 27.26
N LYS A 323 8.84 48.03 26.90
CA LYS A 323 8.57 49.40 26.49
C LYS A 323 7.75 50.13 27.57
#